data_13fa7decb8d4d371ab84b3ce045e790d
#
_entry.id   13fa7decb8d4d371ab84b3ce045e790d
#
_cell.length_a   1.000
_cell.length_b   1.000
_cell.length_c   1.000
_cell.angle_alpha   90.00
_cell.angle_beta   90.00
_cell.angle_gamma   90.00
#
_symmetry.space_group_name_H-M   'P 1'
#
loop_
_entity.id
_entity.type
_entity.pdbx_description
1 polymer ?
#
loop_
_entity_poly.entity_id
_entity_poly.type
_entity_poly.pdbx_seq_one_letter_code
_entity_poly.pdbx_strand_id
1 'polypeptide(L)'
;MEILRWLLGADGGERQVVEDADPILQTEEGITLRRMRWESDAEAVCSFQDDVYSSNFPDFRMTAHFMNGFRFDLRKAVASPDHGVFVLEDAGRVVGFLWIVLYVSHWTRERYGYVNNVYVLADYRRRGLGRVLMEQTDRFLQERGVREARLTVTASNSAAVDLYQETGYEIARHEMIKRQAGAS
;
A
#
# COMPACT_ATOMS: atom_id res chain seq x y z
N MET A 1 12.98 6.67 -10.45
CA MET A 1 12.35 5.77 -11.46
C MET A 1 12.84 4.32 -11.38
N GLU A 2 13.58 3.94 -10.35
CA GLU A 2 14.06 2.54 -10.17
C GLU A 2 13.25 1.69 -9.18
N ILE A 3 12.36 2.28 -8.41
CA ILE A 3 11.56 1.58 -7.39
C ILE A 3 10.54 0.60 -8.02
N LEU A 4 10.10 0.83 -9.25
CA LEU A 4 9.12 -0.01 -9.94
C LEU A 4 9.71 -1.18 -10.75
N ARG A 5 11.03 -1.26 -10.92
CA ARG A 5 11.66 -2.28 -11.79
C ARG A 5 11.97 -3.61 -11.10
N TRP A 6 11.72 -3.70 -9.80
CA TRP A 6 12.04 -4.87 -8.97
C TRP A 6 10.86 -5.85 -8.74
N LEU A 7 9.72 -5.63 -9.38
CA LEU A 7 8.48 -6.38 -9.16
C LEU A 7 8.38 -7.74 -9.87
N LEU A 8 9.42 -8.18 -10.58
CA LEU A 8 9.35 -9.42 -11.39
C LEU A 8 10.42 -10.44 -10.98
N GLY A 9 10.29 -10.99 -9.78
CA GLY A 9 11.00 -12.22 -9.38
C GLY A 9 10.04 -13.41 -9.48
N ALA A 10 10.23 -14.23 -10.51
CA ALA A 10 9.47 -15.44 -10.78
C ALA A 10 9.74 -16.54 -9.73
N ASP A 11 8.70 -17.19 -9.22
CA ASP A 11 8.69 -18.65 -9.22
C ASP A 11 7.25 -19.18 -9.22
N GLY A 12 6.94 -20.06 -10.16
CA GLY A 12 5.62 -20.62 -10.37
C GLY A 12 5.32 -21.76 -9.41
N GLY A 13 4.34 -21.56 -8.57
CA GLY A 13 3.67 -22.60 -7.80
C GLY A 13 2.19 -22.30 -7.77
N GLU A 14 1.38 -23.12 -8.45
CA GLU A 14 -0.07 -23.08 -8.32
C GLU A 14 -0.45 -23.26 -6.85
N ARG A 15 -0.94 -22.21 -6.23
CA ARG A 15 -1.63 -22.26 -4.94
C ARG A 15 -3.02 -21.69 -5.09
N GLN A 16 -3.96 -22.45 -4.57
CA GLN A 16 -5.37 -22.19 -4.48
C GLN A 16 -5.66 -20.71 -4.19
N VAL A 17 -6.40 -20.07 -5.09
CA VAL A 17 -7.05 -18.78 -4.88
C VAL A 17 -7.99 -18.96 -3.70
N VAL A 18 -7.71 -18.28 -2.60
CA VAL A 18 -8.64 -18.21 -1.47
C VAL A 18 -9.80 -17.34 -1.93
N GLU A 19 -10.93 -17.99 -2.20
CA GLU A 19 -12.19 -17.34 -2.50
C GLU A 19 -12.56 -16.33 -1.42
N ASP A 20 -13.11 -15.23 -1.84
CA ASP A 20 -13.64 -14.08 -1.15
C ASP A 20 -14.19 -14.39 0.26
N ALA A 21 -13.37 -14.19 1.27
CA ALA A 21 -13.90 -14.04 2.60
C ALA A 21 -14.56 -12.65 2.72
N ASP A 22 -15.81 -12.61 3.09
CA ASP A 22 -16.61 -11.49 3.54
C ASP A 22 -15.88 -10.57 4.55
N PRO A 23 -16.44 -9.47 4.97
CA PRO A 23 -15.71 -8.38 5.62
C PRO A 23 -14.77 -8.88 6.71
N ILE A 24 -13.47 -8.54 6.58
CA ILE A 24 -12.44 -8.90 7.55
C ILE A 24 -12.72 -8.21 8.89
N LEU A 25 -13.23 -6.99 8.82
CA LEU A 25 -13.55 -6.15 9.95
C LEU A 25 -14.62 -5.13 9.57
N GLN A 26 -15.51 -4.81 10.51
CA GLN A 26 -16.38 -3.65 10.45
C GLN A 26 -16.04 -2.72 11.62
N THR A 27 -15.85 -1.43 11.34
CA THR A 27 -15.63 -0.42 12.38
C THR A 27 -16.94 -0.07 13.10
N GLU A 28 -16.85 0.59 14.26
CA GLU A 28 -18.03 1.07 14.99
C GLU A 28 -18.91 2.03 14.16
N GLU A 29 -18.28 2.74 13.21
CA GLU A 29 -18.98 3.65 12.29
C GLU A 29 -19.57 2.93 11.06
N GLY A 30 -19.49 1.61 10.99
CA GLY A 30 -20.05 0.81 9.90
C GLY A 30 -19.15 0.70 8.65
N ILE A 31 -17.95 1.26 8.67
CA ILE A 31 -16.99 1.15 7.57
C ILE A 31 -16.40 -0.26 7.56
N THR A 32 -16.42 -0.90 6.41
CA THR A 32 -15.96 -2.29 6.24
C THR A 32 -14.57 -2.33 5.65
N LEU A 33 -13.67 -3.13 6.27
CA LEU A 33 -12.39 -3.52 5.70
C LEU A 33 -12.55 -4.88 5.03
N ARG A 34 -12.19 -4.97 3.76
CA ARG A 34 -12.22 -6.21 2.97
C ARG A 34 -11.08 -6.30 1.96
N ARG A 35 -10.89 -7.48 1.37
CA ARG A 35 -10.01 -7.61 0.21
C ARG A 35 -10.56 -6.80 -0.96
N MET A 36 -9.63 -6.24 -1.73
CA MET A 36 -9.97 -5.55 -2.97
C MET A 36 -10.50 -6.54 -4.01
N ARG A 37 -11.58 -6.17 -4.69
CA ARG A 37 -12.13 -6.85 -5.87
C ARG A 37 -11.78 -6.02 -7.10
N TRP A 38 -11.14 -6.66 -8.07
CA TRP A 38 -10.68 -5.93 -9.25
C TRP A 38 -11.82 -5.25 -10.00
N GLU A 39 -12.91 -5.96 -10.21
CA GLU A 39 -14.04 -5.55 -11.05
C GLU A 39 -14.78 -4.33 -10.51
N SER A 40 -14.89 -4.20 -9.18
CA SER A 40 -15.66 -3.14 -8.54
C SER A 40 -14.79 -1.99 -8.02
N ASP A 41 -13.53 -2.26 -7.63
CA ASP A 41 -12.77 -1.31 -6.83
C ASP A 41 -11.61 -0.66 -7.59
N ALA A 42 -11.20 -1.24 -8.73
CA ALA A 42 -9.99 -0.81 -9.44
C ALA A 42 -10.03 0.67 -9.86
N GLU A 43 -11.18 1.14 -10.30
CA GLU A 43 -11.34 2.54 -10.73
C GLU A 43 -11.17 3.50 -9.55
N ALA A 44 -11.79 3.20 -8.41
CA ALA A 44 -11.67 4.01 -7.21
C ALA A 44 -10.22 4.05 -6.70
N VAL A 45 -9.55 2.88 -6.58
CA VAL A 45 -8.15 2.83 -6.14
C VAL A 45 -7.22 3.55 -7.11
N CYS A 46 -7.44 3.44 -8.41
CA CYS A 46 -6.69 4.19 -9.42
C CYS A 46 -6.91 5.70 -9.30
N SER A 47 -8.13 6.16 -8.99
CA SER A 47 -8.42 7.59 -8.84
C SER A 47 -7.70 8.24 -7.66
N PHE A 48 -7.31 7.46 -6.64
CA PHE A 48 -6.57 7.96 -5.48
C PHE A 48 -5.10 8.29 -5.77
N GLN A 49 -4.56 7.79 -6.89
CA GLN A 49 -3.12 7.89 -7.15
C GLN A 49 -2.65 9.32 -7.36
N ASP A 50 -3.48 10.20 -7.90
CA ASP A 50 -3.13 11.61 -8.05
C ASP A 50 -2.85 12.27 -6.69
N ASP A 51 -3.73 12.05 -5.71
CA ASP A 51 -3.55 12.53 -4.33
C ASP A 51 -2.34 11.87 -3.64
N VAL A 52 -2.15 10.56 -3.81
CA VAL A 52 -1.03 9.82 -3.22
C VAL A 52 0.30 10.37 -3.71
N TYR A 53 0.43 10.59 -5.01
CA TYR A 53 1.70 11.02 -5.60
C TYR A 53 1.94 12.51 -5.44
N SER A 54 0.92 13.36 -5.60
CA SER A 54 1.07 14.81 -5.40
C SER A 54 1.45 15.17 -3.96
N SER A 55 0.95 14.41 -2.98
CA SER A 55 1.27 14.62 -1.56
C SER A 55 2.71 14.23 -1.20
N ASN A 56 3.31 13.29 -1.93
CA ASN A 56 4.65 12.79 -1.64
C ASN A 56 5.72 13.32 -2.60
N PHE A 57 5.34 13.74 -3.81
CA PHE A 57 6.24 14.17 -4.87
C PHE A 57 5.70 15.44 -5.53
N PRO A 58 6.01 16.65 -5.02
CA PRO A 58 5.42 17.90 -5.53
C PRO A 58 5.64 18.15 -7.03
N ASP A 59 6.74 17.65 -7.57
CA ASP A 59 7.08 17.79 -9.00
C ASP A 59 6.52 16.66 -9.88
N PHE A 60 5.86 15.67 -9.27
CA PHE A 60 5.28 14.56 -10.02
C PHE A 60 4.08 15.02 -10.84
N ARG A 61 3.99 14.52 -12.07
CA ARG A 61 2.82 14.72 -12.93
C ARG A 61 2.28 13.35 -13.34
N MET A 62 1.02 13.13 -13.05
CA MET A 62 0.32 11.92 -13.46
C MET A 62 0.27 11.84 -14.97
N THR A 63 0.74 10.72 -15.52
CA THR A 63 0.70 10.46 -16.97
C THR A 63 -0.11 9.19 -17.25
N ALA A 64 -0.68 9.10 -18.47
CA ALA A 64 -1.38 7.88 -18.90
C ALA A 64 -0.45 6.65 -18.85
N HIS A 65 0.82 6.80 -19.19
CA HIS A 65 1.80 5.73 -19.11
C HIS A 65 1.99 5.23 -17.67
N PHE A 66 2.15 6.15 -16.71
CA PHE A 66 2.26 5.80 -15.31
C PHE A 66 0.99 5.08 -14.80
N MET A 67 -0.18 5.63 -15.11
CA MET A 67 -1.45 5.05 -14.68
C MET A 67 -1.71 3.66 -15.27
N ASN A 68 -1.34 3.45 -16.53
CA ASN A 68 -1.43 2.12 -17.15
C ASN A 68 -0.50 1.11 -16.47
N GLY A 69 0.73 1.51 -16.12
CA GLY A 69 1.66 0.68 -15.34
C GLY A 69 1.09 0.34 -13.96
N PHE A 70 0.63 1.35 -13.22
CA PHE A 70 0.02 1.15 -11.91
C PHE A 70 -1.18 0.18 -11.96
N ARG A 71 -2.08 0.38 -12.93
CA ARG A 71 -3.25 -0.49 -13.13
C ARG A 71 -2.85 -1.94 -13.43
N PHE A 72 -1.84 -2.13 -14.27
CA PHE A 72 -1.32 -3.45 -14.59
C PHE A 72 -0.72 -4.15 -13.36
N ASP A 73 0.09 -3.44 -12.57
CA ASP A 73 0.72 -3.98 -11.37
C ASP A 73 -0.31 -4.27 -10.26
N LEU A 74 -1.28 -3.38 -10.08
CA LEU A 74 -2.38 -3.56 -9.13
C LEU A 74 -3.21 -4.81 -9.46
N ARG A 75 -3.52 -5.04 -10.76
CA ARG A 75 -4.27 -6.22 -11.19
C ARG A 75 -3.51 -7.51 -10.88
N LYS A 76 -2.19 -7.54 -11.11
CA LYS A 76 -1.35 -8.68 -10.73
C LYS A 76 -1.30 -8.87 -9.21
N ALA A 77 -1.22 -7.78 -8.46
CA ALA A 77 -1.17 -7.82 -7.01
C ALA A 77 -2.45 -8.42 -6.41
N VAL A 78 -3.62 -8.04 -6.92
CA VAL A 78 -4.91 -8.58 -6.45
C VAL A 78 -4.99 -10.10 -6.64
N ALA A 79 -4.39 -10.63 -7.71
CA ALA A 79 -4.37 -12.05 -8.02
C ALA A 79 -3.23 -12.83 -7.34
N SER A 80 -2.30 -12.17 -6.65
CA SER A 80 -1.09 -12.79 -6.11
C SER A 80 -1.21 -13.11 -4.62
N PRO A 81 -0.83 -14.30 -4.15
CA PRO A 81 -0.82 -14.65 -2.72
C PRO A 81 0.26 -13.89 -1.91
N ASP A 82 1.31 -13.38 -2.58
CA ASP A 82 2.36 -12.61 -1.93
C ASP A 82 2.00 -11.13 -1.77
N HIS A 83 0.82 -10.72 -2.25
CA HIS A 83 0.29 -9.38 -2.07
C HIS A 83 -0.98 -9.39 -1.21
N GLY A 84 -1.12 -8.36 -0.39
CA GLY A 84 -2.35 -8.01 0.29
C GLY A 84 -2.86 -6.67 -0.25
N VAL A 85 -3.99 -6.68 -0.95
CA VAL A 85 -4.66 -5.45 -1.35
C VAL A 85 -6.01 -5.41 -0.67
N PHE A 86 -6.22 -4.39 0.16
CA PHE A 86 -7.41 -4.24 0.99
C PHE A 86 -8.03 -2.87 0.75
N VAL A 87 -9.34 -2.79 0.89
CA VAL A 87 -10.09 -1.54 0.77
C VAL A 87 -10.94 -1.30 2.01
N LEU A 88 -11.13 -0.03 2.34
CA LEU A 88 -12.16 0.45 3.25
C LEU A 88 -13.36 0.85 2.43
N GLU A 89 -14.53 0.32 2.79
CA GLU A 89 -15.79 0.60 2.11
C GLU A 89 -16.80 1.19 3.08
N ASP A 90 -17.42 2.29 2.68
CA ASP A 90 -18.55 2.92 3.37
C ASP A 90 -19.75 2.98 2.42
N ALA A 91 -20.83 2.29 2.77
CA ALA A 91 -22.06 2.24 1.99
C ALA A 91 -21.86 1.95 0.47
N GLY A 92 -20.98 1.02 0.14
CA GLY A 92 -20.66 0.64 -1.23
C GLY A 92 -19.62 1.53 -1.93
N ARG A 93 -19.10 2.54 -1.25
CA ARG A 93 -18.05 3.42 -1.76
C ARG A 93 -16.69 3.05 -1.17
N VAL A 94 -15.68 2.85 -2.00
CA VAL A 94 -14.29 2.70 -1.55
C VAL A 94 -13.77 4.06 -1.05
N VAL A 95 -13.34 4.10 0.21
CA VAL A 95 -12.91 5.34 0.90
C VAL A 95 -11.45 5.32 1.35
N GLY A 96 -10.78 4.21 1.16
CA GLY A 96 -9.36 4.05 1.45
C GLY A 96 -8.84 2.71 0.96
N PHE A 97 -7.52 2.55 0.91
CA PHE A 97 -6.92 1.27 0.55
C PHE A 97 -5.54 1.10 1.17
N LEU A 98 -5.14 -0.17 1.26
CA LEU A 98 -3.82 -0.64 1.64
C LEU A 98 -3.31 -1.60 0.56
N TRP A 99 -2.04 -1.43 0.17
CA TRP A 99 -1.33 -2.42 -0.63
C TRP A 99 -0.02 -2.80 0.06
N ILE A 100 0.10 -4.05 0.43
CA ILE A 100 1.30 -4.65 1.01
C ILE A 100 1.81 -5.78 0.13
N VAL A 101 3.13 -5.94 0.04
CA VAL A 101 3.80 -6.99 -0.74
C VAL A 101 4.85 -7.70 0.10
N LEU A 102 5.01 -9.00 -0.08
CA LEU A 102 6.04 -9.78 0.58
C LEU A 102 7.29 -9.87 -0.30
N TYR A 103 8.42 -9.51 0.29
CA TYR A 103 9.74 -9.63 -0.32
C TYR A 103 10.64 -10.59 0.44
N VAL A 104 11.67 -11.08 -0.22
CA VAL A 104 12.80 -11.78 0.40
C VAL A 104 14.01 -10.84 0.39
N SER A 105 14.57 -10.59 1.56
CA SER A 105 15.80 -9.79 1.69
C SER A 105 16.96 -10.51 1.01
N HIS A 106 17.67 -9.81 0.13
CA HIS A 106 18.85 -10.37 -0.53
C HIS A 106 20.00 -10.64 0.45
N TRP A 107 20.05 -9.90 1.54
CA TRP A 107 21.11 -9.95 2.53
C TRP A 107 20.88 -11.05 3.59
N THR A 108 19.68 -11.06 4.19
CA THR A 108 19.36 -11.98 5.27
C THR A 108 18.64 -13.24 4.81
N ARG A 109 18.11 -13.25 3.58
CA ARG A 109 17.22 -14.28 3.03
C ARG A 109 15.91 -14.44 3.81
N GLU A 110 15.62 -13.53 4.71
CA GLU A 110 14.37 -13.49 5.46
C GLU A 110 13.28 -12.77 4.68
N ARG A 111 12.04 -13.16 4.94
CA ARG A 111 10.86 -12.49 4.36
C ARG A 111 10.53 -11.25 5.17
N TYR A 112 10.12 -10.20 4.47
CA TYR A 112 9.56 -8.98 5.08
C TYR A 112 8.39 -8.49 4.26
N GLY A 113 7.45 -7.78 4.90
CA GLY A 113 6.39 -7.07 4.23
C GLY A 113 6.82 -5.65 3.87
N TYR A 114 6.42 -5.19 2.68
CA TYR A 114 6.61 -3.81 2.28
C TYR A 114 5.26 -3.16 2.02
N VAL A 115 4.94 -2.14 2.81
CA VAL A 115 3.71 -1.35 2.62
C VAL A 115 3.93 -0.41 1.43
N ASN A 116 3.34 -0.77 0.32
CA ASN A 116 3.50 -0.05 -0.95
C ASN A 116 2.64 1.23 -0.99
N ASN A 117 1.39 1.13 -0.54
CA ASN A 117 0.47 2.25 -0.48
C ASN A 117 -0.45 2.14 0.75
N VAL A 118 -0.68 3.26 1.39
CA VAL A 118 -1.76 3.49 2.35
C VAL A 118 -2.44 4.80 1.99
N TYR A 119 -3.76 4.79 1.86
CA TYR A 119 -4.52 5.99 1.54
C TYR A 119 -5.90 5.96 2.19
N VAL A 120 -6.33 7.11 2.65
CA VAL A 120 -7.69 7.37 3.13
C VAL A 120 -8.16 8.69 2.54
N LEU A 121 -9.35 8.72 1.94
CA LEU A 121 -9.99 9.91 1.40
C LEU A 121 -10.01 11.04 2.43
N ALA A 122 -9.82 12.28 1.99
CA ALA A 122 -9.68 13.45 2.86
C ALA A 122 -10.83 13.56 3.87
N ASP A 123 -12.07 13.38 3.44
CA ASP A 123 -13.27 13.47 4.28
C ASP A 123 -13.40 12.34 5.31
N TYR A 124 -12.59 11.31 5.18
CA TYR A 124 -12.56 10.14 6.07
C TYR A 124 -11.32 10.11 6.98
N ARG A 125 -10.42 11.08 6.86
CA ARG A 125 -9.22 11.18 7.72
C ARG A 125 -9.58 11.57 9.14
N ARG A 126 -8.65 11.32 10.08
CA ARG A 126 -8.79 11.62 11.52
C ARG A 126 -9.89 10.80 12.23
N ARG A 127 -10.33 9.70 11.62
CA ARG A 127 -11.33 8.76 12.15
C ARG A 127 -10.70 7.39 12.50
N GLY A 128 -9.40 7.32 12.71
CA GLY A 128 -8.69 6.08 13.04
C GLY A 128 -8.49 5.09 11.87
N LEU A 129 -9.00 5.39 10.67
CA LEU A 129 -9.00 4.45 9.52
C LEU A 129 -7.59 4.10 9.02
N GLY A 130 -6.65 5.04 9.13
CA GLY A 130 -5.23 4.74 8.85
C GLY A 130 -4.67 3.66 9.77
N ARG A 131 -5.00 3.73 11.06
CA ARG A 131 -4.62 2.71 12.06
C ARG A 131 -5.24 1.36 11.72
N VAL A 132 -6.51 1.30 11.33
CA VAL A 132 -7.18 0.07 10.90
C VAL A 132 -6.44 -0.59 9.73
N LEU A 133 -5.98 0.20 8.75
CA LEU A 133 -5.17 -0.30 7.63
C LEU A 133 -3.79 -0.83 8.08
N MET A 134 -3.15 -0.14 9.03
CA MET A 134 -1.85 -0.60 9.56
C MET A 134 -2.00 -1.87 10.41
N GLU A 135 -3.04 -2.00 11.21
CA GLU A 135 -3.37 -3.24 11.94
C GLU A 135 -3.65 -4.40 10.98
N GLN A 136 -4.25 -4.13 9.81
CA GLN A 136 -4.41 -5.14 8.77
C GLN A 136 -3.08 -5.57 8.17
N THR A 137 -2.10 -4.67 8.09
CA THR A 137 -0.72 -5.03 7.72
C THR A 137 -0.17 -6.07 8.68
N ASP A 138 -0.29 -5.85 9.97
CA ASP A 138 0.22 -6.77 11.00
C ASP A 138 -0.45 -8.14 10.92
N ARG A 139 -1.77 -8.18 10.74
CA ARG A 139 -2.52 -9.44 10.56
C ARG A 139 -2.05 -10.20 9.32
N PHE A 140 -1.92 -9.50 8.19
CA PHE A 140 -1.46 -10.10 6.93
C PHE A 140 -0.07 -10.72 7.05
N LEU A 141 0.83 -10.07 7.78
CA LEU A 141 2.19 -10.56 8.03
C LEU A 141 2.20 -11.72 9.02
N GLN A 142 1.45 -11.61 10.11
CA GLN A 142 1.34 -12.66 11.13
C GLN A 142 0.83 -13.97 10.55
N GLU A 143 -0.23 -13.94 9.73
CA GLU A 143 -0.78 -15.10 9.04
C GLU A 143 0.24 -15.82 8.16
N ARG A 144 1.30 -15.11 7.74
CA ARG A 144 2.35 -15.62 6.84
C ARG A 144 3.68 -15.87 7.53
N GLY A 145 3.72 -15.74 8.87
CA GLY A 145 4.93 -15.94 9.68
C GLY A 145 6.02 -14.90 9.40
N VAL A 146 5.65 -13.72 8.87
CA VAL A 146 6.58 -12.62 8.60
C VAL A 146 6.58 -11.65 9.77
N ARG A 147 7.77 -11.29 10.26
CA ARG A 147 7.95 -10.52 11.50
C ARG A 147 8.34 -9.07 11.29
N GLU A 148 8.65 -8.67 10.07
CA GLU A 148 9.15 -7.34 9.76
C GLU A 148 8.30 -6.70 8.68
N ALA A 149 7.85 -5.46 8.94
CA ALA A 149 7.21 -4.58 7.97
C ALA A 149 8.14 -3.40 7.67
N ARG A 150 8.19 -3.00 6.40
CA ARG A 150 8.95 -1.84 5.92
C ARG A 150 8.05 -0.93 5.10
N LEU A 151 8.37 0.34 5.11
CA LEU A 151 7.77 1.33 4.21
C LEU A 151 8.78 2.46 3.95
N THR A 152 8.46 3.29 2.98
CA THR A 152 9.14 4.57 2.77
C THR A 152 8.11 5.70 2.84
N VAL A 153 8.42 6.76 3.57
CA VAL A 153 7.56 7.93 3.70
C VAL A 153 8.38 9.19 3.46
N THR A 154 7.77 10.16 2.78
CA THR A 154 8.38 11.48 2.59
C THR A 154 8.42 12.23 3.93
N ALA A 155 9.58 12.72 4.33
CA ALA A 155 9.80 13.35 5.64
C ALA A 155 8.87 14.55 5.92
N SER A 156 8.43 15.27 4.88
CA SER A 156 7.48 16.37 4.99
C SER A 156 6.01 15.93 5.15
N ASN A 157 5.70 14.64 4.96
CA ASN A 157 4.37 14.10 5.20
C ASN A 157 4.20 13.72 6.68
N SER A 158 4.14 14.74 7.54
CA SER A 158 4.09 14.56 9.00
C SER A 158 2.93 13.69 9.45
N ALA A 159 1.75 13.83 8.85
CA ALA A 159 0.58 13.04 9.20
C ALA A 159 0.78 11.52 8.96
N ALA A 160 1.49 11.15 7.91
CA ALA A 160 1.83 9.75 7.66
C ALA A 160 2.96 9.27 8.59
N VAL A 161 3.97 10.12 8.86
CA VAL A 161 5.04 9.81 9.81
C VAL A 161 4.46 9.53 11.19
N ASP A 162 3.57 10.41 11.68
CA ASP A 162 2.91 10.25 12.98
C ASP A 162 2.11 8.94 13.04
N LEU A 163 1.31 8.64 12.00
CA LEU A 163 0.56 7.38 11.91
C LEU A 163 1.49 6.16 12.03
N TYR A 164 2.59 6.15 11.29
CA TYR A 164 3.51 5.01 11.30
C TYR A 164 4.21 4.86 12.65
N GLN A 165 4.67 5.95 13.26
CA GLN A 165 5.27 5.91 14.60
C GLN A 165 4.27 5.46 15.67
N GLU A 166 3.03 5.94 15.63
CA GLU A 166 1.96 5.50 16.53
C GLU A 166 1.59 4.02 16.36
N THR A 167 1.87 3.44 15.18
CA THR A 167 1.65 2.01 14.89
C THR A 167 2.92 1.16 14.99
N GLY A 168 3.98 1.71 15.63
CA GLY A 168 5.17 0.96 16.01
C GLY A 168 6.31 0.94 14.99
N TYR A 169 6.22 1.76 13.93
CA TYR A 169 7.34 1.89 12.99
C TYR A 169 8.41 2.84 13.52
N GLU A 170 9.66 2.50 13.28
CA GLU A 170 10.82 3.29 13.62
C GLU A 170 11.56 3.75 12.36
N ILE A 171 12.21 4.91 12.43
CA ILE A 171 13.05 5.39 11.33
C ILE A 171 14.35 4.57 11.32
N ALA A 172 14.47 3.66 10.35
CA ALA A 172 15.64 2.79 10.20
C ALA A 172 16.75 3.41 9.33
N ARG A 173 16.40 4.31 8.41
CA ARG A 173 17.35 4.92 7.44
C ARG A 173 16.90 6.32 7.06
N HIS A 174 17.90 7.15 6.69
CA HIS A 174 17.66 8.44 6.05
C HIS A 174 18.10 8.39 4.60
N GLU A 175 17.27 8.87 3.67
CA GLU A 175 17.66 9.17 2.30
C GLU A 175 18.09 10.64 2.23
N MET A 176 19.25 10.91 1.63
CA MET A 176 19.80 12.24 1.46
C MET A 176 19.97 12.57 -0.01
N ILE A 177 19.42 13.69 -0.47
CA ILE A 177 19.47 14.12 -1.87
C ILE A 177 20.30 15.40 -1.97
N LYS A 178 21.32 15.39 -2.83
CA LYS A 178 22.04 16.61 -3.26
C LYS A 178 21.66 16.93 -4.71
N ARG A 179 20.99 18.07 -4.90
CA ARG A 179 20.72 18.57 -6.26
C ARG A 179 21.89 19.45 -6.71
N GLN A 180 22.43 19.17 -7.92
CA GLN A 180 23.45 20.02 -8.53
C GLN A 180 22.79 21.26 -9.12
N ALA A 181 23.42 22.43 -8.91
CA ALA A 181 22.96 23.66 -9.53
C ALA A 181 23.17 23.56 -11.06
N GLY A 182 22.11 23.70 -11.86
CA GLY A 182 22.18 23.75 -13.33
C GLY A 182 21.66 22.52 -14.10
N ALA A 183 21.04 21.56 -13.45
CA ALA A 183 20.28 20.51 -14.14
C ALA A 183 18.82 20.96 -14.28
N SER A 184 18.53 21.69 -15.38
CA SER A 184 17.18 22.00 -15.85
C SER A 184 16.80 21.02 -16.93
#